data_de66b2dd01d6b739977a214483c50343
#
_entry.id   de66b2dd01d6b739977a214483c50343
#
_cell.length_a   1.000
_cell.length_b   1.000
_cell.length_c   1.000
_cell.angle_alpha   90.00
_cell.angle_beta   90.00
_cell.angle_gamma   90.00
#
_symmetry.space_group_name_H-M   'P 1'
#
loop_
_entity.id
_entity.type
_entity.pdbx_description
1 polymer ?
#
loop_
_entity_poly.entity_id
_entity_poly.type
_entity_poly.pdbx_seq_one_letter_code
_entity_poly.pdbx_strand_id
1 'polypeptide(L)'
;MKFLLAIIATAAVLLAGQASASEALAQKSGCLACHGVDKKVLGPAFKDVGAKYKGDKGAEAKLVAKVKAGGSGVWGPMPMPANSPQVKDEDIKSIVHWVLSL
;
A
#
# COMPACT_ATOMS: atom_id res chain seq x y z
N MET A 1 11.58 -34.78 30.63
CA MET A 1 10.25 -34.27 30.36
C MET A 1 10.07 -32.79 30.72
N LYS A 2 11.04 -31.96 30.40
CA LYS A 2 10.97 -30.53 30.76
C LYS A 2 11.43 -29.64 29.61
N PHE A 3 11.15 -29.98 28.35
CA PHE A 3 11.65 -29.28 27.19
C PHE A 3 10.58 -28.90 26.16
N LEU A 4 9.36 -28.55 26.58
CA LEU A 4 8.25 -28.24 25.65
C LEU A 4 7.61 -26.88 25.90
N LEU A 5 8.37 -25.82 26.21
CA LEU A 5 7.80 -24.51 26.48
C LEU A 5 8.63 -23.37 25.88
N ALA A 6 9.02 -23.43 24.63
CA ALA A 6 9.81 -22.36 24.05
C ALA A 6 9.54 -22.06 22.56
N ILE A 7 8.34 -22.25 22.02
CA ILE A 7 8.15 -22.00 20.56
C ILE A 7 6.86 -21.23 20.22
N ILE A 8 6.41 -20.26 21.02
CA ILE A 8 5.18 -19.53 20.65
C ILE A 8 5.34 -18.00 20.58
N ALA A 9 6.54 -17.48 20.54
CA ALA A 9 6.70 -16.02 20.61
C ALA A 9 7.07 -15.31 19.30
N THR A 10 7.24 -16.01 18.18
CA THR A 10 7.85 -15.41 16.98
C THR A 10 6.89 -15.00 15.87
N ALA A 11 5.64 -15.43 15.88
CA ALA A 11 4.71 -15.17 14.76
C ALA A 11 4.08 -13.77 14.76
N ALA A 12 3.88 -13.16 15.93
CA ALA A 12 3.21 -11.86 16.04
C ALA A 12 4.08 -10.67 15.60
N VAL A 13 5.40 -10.79 15.72
CA VAL A 13 6.35 -9.72 15.38
C VAL A 13 6.50 -9.56 13.86
N LEU A 14 6.35 -10.64 13.10
CA LEU A 14 6.49 -10.62 11.63
C LEU A 14 5.35 -9.87 10.93
N LEU A 15 4.11 -9.96 11.42
CA LEU A 15 2.96 -9.26 10.83
C LEU A 15 3.03 -7.76 11.05
N ALA A 16 3.41 -7.31 12.24
CA ALA A 16 3.60 -5.89 12.54
C ALA A 16 4.76 -5.30 11.71
N GLY A 17 5.85 -6.07 11.52
CA GLY A 17 6.98 -5.67 10.70
C GLY A 17 6.64 -5.49 9.23
N GLN A 18 5.75 -6.31 8.68
CA GLN A 18 5.30 -6.20 7.28
C GLN A 18 4.49 -4.94 7.03
N ALA A 19 3.57 -4.55 7.93
CA ALA A 19 2.80 -3.32 7.81
C ALA A 19 3.70 -2.09 7.83
N SER A 20 4.67 -2.04 8.77
CA SER A 20 5.66 -0.97 8.85
C SER A 20 6.58 -0.93 7.64
N ALA A 21 6.96 -2.11 7.12
CA ALA A 21 7.80 -2.21 5.93
C ALA A 21 7.08 -1.67 4.69
N SER A 22 5.77 -1.90 4.54
CA SER A 22 4.97 -1.41 3.41
C SER A 22 4.78 0.10 3.45
N GLU A 23 4.60 0.70 4.62
CA GLU A 23 4.58 2.14 4.79
C GLU A 23 5.94 2.76 4.45
N ALA A 24 7.02 2.19 4.97
CA ALA A 24 8.38 2.62 4.67
C ALA A 24 8.70 2.49 3.17
N LEU A 25 8.20 1.44 2.53
CA LEU A 25 8.35 1.23 1.09
C LEU A 25 7.61 2.30 0.30
N ALA A 26 6.40 2.66 0.70
CA ALA A 26 5.64 3.74 0.08
C ALA A 26 6.38 5.08 0.20
N GLN A 27 6.96 5.36 1.36
CA GLN A 27 7.77 6.55 1.57
C GLN A 27 9.01 6.56 0.67
N LYS A 28 9.75 5.47 0.64
CA LYS A 28 10.93 5.31 -0.19
C LYS A 28 10.61 5.45 -1.67
N SER A 29 9.44 5.00 -2.09
CA SER A 29 8.99 5.05 -3.47
C SER A 29 8.40 6.40 -3.89
N GLY A 30 8.36 7.38 -2.99
CA GLY A 30 7.89 8.73 -3.26
C GLY A 30 6.38 8.93 -3.18
N CYS A 31 5.63 7.93 -2.77
CA CYS A 31 4.17 8.00 -2.70
C CYS A 31 3.68 9.08 -1.72
N LEU A 32 4.38 9.24 -0.60
CA LEU A 32 3.98 10.16 0.46
C LEU A 32 4.23 11.63 0.12
N ALA A 33 4.86 11.94 -1.00
CA ALA A 33 4.95 13.30 -1.51
C ALA A 33 3.59 13.82 -1.99
N CYS A 34 2.72 12.93 -2.46
CA CYS A 34 1.40 13.27 -3.01
C CYS A 34 0.24 12.68 -2.23
N HIS A 35 0.47 11.64 -1.45
CA HIS A 35 -0.56 10.98 -0.65
C HIS A 35 -0.20 11.04 0.83
N GLY A 36 -1.18 11.33 1.67
CA GLY A 36 -1.07 11.08 3.11
C GLY A 36 -1.70 9.73 3.44
N VAL A 37 -1.37 9.16 4.60
CA VAL A 37 -2.06 7.97 5.10
C VAL A 37 -3.47 8.34 5.52
N ASP A 38 -3.62 9.40 6.29
CA ASP A 38 -4.90 9.87 6.86
C ASP A 38 -5.44 11.12 6.20
N LYS A 39 -4.65 11.83 5.41
CA LYS A 39 -4.98 13.14 4.86
C LYS A 39 -4.77 13.19 3.35
N LYS A 40 -5.67 13.90 2.67
CA LYS A 40 -5.45 14.30 1.28
C LYS A 40 -4.30 15.31 1.22
N VAL A 41 -3.40 15.12 0.26
CA VAL A 41 -2.36 16.09 -0.09
C VAL A 41 -2.64 16.57 -1.52
N LEU A 42 -1.94 16.07 -2.52
CA LEU A 42 -2.29 16.24 -3.93
C LEU A 42 -3.24 15.15 -4.40
N GLY A 43 -2.98 13.92 -3.97
CA GLY A 43 -3.84 12.77 -4.19
C GLY A 43 -4.65 12.42 -2.95
N PRO A 44 -5.57 11.44 -3.05
CA PRO A 44 -6.40 11.04 -1.94
C PRO A 44 -5.58 10.42 -0.81
N ALA A 45 -6.11 10.50 0.42
CA ALA A 45 -5.55 9.76 1.55
C ALA A 45 -5.60 8.26 1.27
N PHE A 46 -4.60 7.52 1.68
CA PHE A 46 -4.57 6.07 1.49
C PHE A 46 -5.73 5.37 2.19
N LYS A 47 -6.16 5.85 3.35
CA LYS A 47 -7.34 5.31 4.04
C LYS A 47 -8.61 5.48 3.23
N ASP A 48 -8.75 6.58 2.51
CA ASP A 48 -9.90 6.81 1.64
C ASP A 48 -9.87 5.88 0.44
N VAL A 49 -8.69 5.62 -0.11
CA VAL A 49 -8.53 4.64 -1.19
C VAL A 49 -8.94 3.25 -0.71
N GLY A 50 -8.44 2.83 0.45
CA GLY A 50 -8.80 1.54 1.05
C GLY A 50 -10.30 1.42 1.29
N ALA A 51 -10.94 2.47 1.80
CA ALA A 51 -12.37 2.50 2.04
C ALA A 51 -13.19 2.40 0.75
N LYS A 52 -12.78 3.12 -0.30
CA LYS A 52 -13.48 3.11 -1.60
C LYS A 52 -13.51 1.71 -2.22
N TYR A 53 -12.44 0.97 -2.10
CA TYR A 53 -12.29 -0.34 -2.74
C TYR A 53 -12.56 -1.52 -1.81
N LYS A 54 -13.06 -1.25 -0.61
CA LYS A 54 -13.38 -2.30 0.36
C LYS A 54 -14.43 -3.27 -0.23
N GLY A 55 -14.09 -4.56 -0.21
CA GLY A 55 -14.95 -5.59 -0.77
C GLY A 55 -14.83 -5.81 -2.28
N ASP A 56 -14.07 -4.99 -2.98
CA ASP A 56 -13.81 -5.17 -4.41
C ASP A 56 -12.68 -6.17 -4.60
N LYS A 57 -13.00 -7.37 -5.08
CA LYS A 57 -12.02 -8.44 -5.30
C LYS A 57 -11.02 -8.13 -6.42
N GLY A 58 -11.38 -7.26 -7.34
CA GLY A 58 -10.51 -6.85 -8.45
C GLY A 58 -9.66 -5.62 -8.15
N ALA A 59 -9.80 -5.02 -6.97
CA ALA A 59 -9.17 -3.75 -6.64
C ALA A 59 -7.64 -3.79 -6.70
N GLU A 60 -7.03 -4.85 -6.19
CA GLU A 60 -5.56 -4.95 -6.17
C GLU A 60 -4.97 -4.88 -7.58
N ALA A 61 -5.49 -5.66 -8.51
CA ALA A 61 -5.02 -5.64 -9.89
C ALA A 61 -5.26 -4.29 -10.57
N LYS A 62 -6.44 -3.68 -10.35
CA LYS A 62 -6.78 -2.36 -10.89
C LYS A 62 -5.84 -1.28 -10.38
N LEU A 63 -5.56 -1.28 -9.08
CA LEU A 63 -4.73 -0.27 -8.47
C LEU A 63 -3.25 -0.46 -8.80
N VAL A 64 -2.78 -1.69 -8.90
CA VAL A 64 -1.42 -1.96 -9.39
C VAL A 64 -1.24 -1.39 -10.79
N ALA A 65 -2.17 -1.66 -11.70
CA ALA A 65 -2.14 -1.12 -13.06
C ALA A 65 -2.17 0.41 -13.05
N LYS A 66 -3.00 1.01 -12.19
CA LYS A 66 -3.13 2.46 -12.05
C LYS A 66 -1.82 3.11 -11.57
N VAL A 67 -1.19 2.53 -10.56
CA VAL A 67 0.07 3.06 -10.03
C VAL A 67 1.18 2.95 -11.07
N LYS A 68 1.22 1.87 -11.83
CA LYS A 68 2.20 1.69 -12.90
C LYS A 68 2.04 2.72 -14.01
N ALA A 69 0.84 2.90 -14.50
CA ALA A 69 0.53 3.74 -15.67
C ALA A 69 0.22 5.19 -15.33
N GLY A 70 -0.21 5.47 -14.11
CA GLY A 70 -0.69 6.78 -13.73
C GLY A 70 -2.06 7.11 -14.31
N GLY A 71 -2.44 8.36 -14.26
CA GLY A 71 -3.68 8.84 -14.83
C GLY A 71 -4.50 9.70 -13.87
N SER A 72 -5.73 10.05 -14.30
CA SER A 72 -6.63 10.90 -13.52
C SER A 72 -8.09 10.46 -13.71
N GLY A 73 -9.00 11.11 -13.01
CA GLY A 73 -10.44 10.97 -13.21
C GLY A 73 -11.18 10.38 -12.02
N VAL A 74 -10.72 9.27 -11.46
CA VAL A 74 -11.43 8.62 -10.33
C VAL A 74 -11.49 9.53 -9.10
N TRP A 75 -10.42 10.27 -8.83
CA TRP A 75 -10.29 11.16 -7.68
C TRP A 75 -10.21 12.63 -8.09
N GLY A 76 -10.62 12.95 -9.31
CA GLY A 76 -10.62 14.31 -9.84
C GLY A 76 -9.62 14.50 -10.96
N PRO A 77 -9.39 15.77 -11.40
CA PRO A 77 -8.59 16.06 -12.59
C PRO A 77 -7.08 16.03 -12.37
N MET A 78 -6.61 16.06 -11.13
CA MET A 78 -5.17 16.04 -10.82
C MET A 78 -4.56 14.71 -11.28
N PRO A 79 -3.58 14.72 -12.21
CA PRO A 79 -2.99 13.50 -12.70
C PRO A 79 -1.99 12.92 -11.70
N MET A 80 -2.03 11.60 -11.55
CA MET A 80 -1.00 10.84 -10.87
C MET A 80 0.06 10.43 -11.89
N PRO A 81 1.35 10.71 -11.65
CA PRO A 81 2.40 10.27 -12.56
C PRO A 81 2.53 8.75 -12.60
N ALA A 82 3.01 8.22 -13.71
CA ALA A 82 3.35 6.82 -13.82
C ALA A 82 4.56 6.49 -12.91
N ASN A 83 4.48 5.37 -12.19
CA ASN A 83 5.55 4.94 -11.29
C ASN A 83 6.43 3.82 -11.87
N SER A 84 6.02 3.21 -12.97
CA SER A 84 6.83 2.22 -13.68
C SER A 84 7.67 2.92 -14.74
N PRO A 85 8.94 2.54 -14.96
CA PRO A 85 9.67 1.44 -14.32
C PRO A 85 10.47 1.83 -13.06
N GLN A 86 10.36 3.07 -12.58
CA GLN A 86 11.15 3.56 -11.44
C GLN A 86 10.89 2.76 -10.17
N VAL A 87 9.63 2.36 -9.95
CA VAL A 87 9.25 1.50 -8.83
C VAL A 87 8.97 0.10 -9.38
N LYS A 88 9.56 -0.92 -8.76
CA LYS A 88 9.41 -2.30 -9.19
C LYS A 88 7.97 -2.81 -9.00
N ASP A 89 7.52 -3.68 -9.87
CA ASP A 89 6.18 -4.28 -9.80
C ASP A 89 5.88 -4.93 -8.45
N GLU A 90 6.85 -5.64 -7.88
CA GLU A 90 6.73 -6.27 -6.57
C GLU A 90 6.47 -5.26 -5.46
N ASP A 91 7.16 -4.13 -5.53
CA ASP A 91 7.02 -3.05 -4.56
C ASP A 91 5.67 -2.35 -4.70
N ILE A 92 5.22 -2.13 -5.93
CA ILE A 92 3.89 -1.57 -6.20
C ILE A 92 2.81 -2.49 -5.64
N LYS A 93 2.92 -3.80 -5.84
CA LYS A 93 1.97 -4.77 -5.28
C LYS A 93 1.94 -4.72 -3.76
N SER A 94 3.10 -4.66 -3.12
CA SER A 94 3.19 -4.58 -1.67
C SER A 94 2.56 -3.30 -1.12
N ILE A 95 2.80 -2.17 -1.78
CA ILE A 95 2.22 -0.88 -1.39
C ILE A 95 0.70 -0.90 -1.56
N VAL A 96 0.20 -1.35 -2.70
CA VAL A 96 -1.25 -1.44 -2.98
C VAL A 96 -1.93 -2.36 -1.97
N HIS A 97 -1.34 -3.53 -1.71
CA HIS A 97 -1.88 -4.46 -0.72
C HIS A 97 -2.00 -3.81 0.67
N TRP A 98 -0.98 -3.09 1.07
CA TRP A 98 -0.99 -2.35 2.34
C TRP A 98 -2.07 -1.27 2.35
N VAL A 99 -2.18 -0.46 1.30
CA VAL A 99 -3.22 0.58 1.18
C VAL A 99 -4.62 -0.01 1.31
N LEU A 100 -4.87 -1.14 0.66
CA LEU A 100 -6.17 -1.83 0.72
C LEU A 100 -6.48 -2.42 2.10
N SER A 101 -5.47 -2.55 2.96
CA SER A 101 -5.63 -3.06 4.33
C SER A 101 -5.94 -1.96 5.36
N LEU A 102 -5.86 -0.72 4.98
CA LEU A 102 -6.05 0.42 5.88
C LEU A 102 -7.51 0.68 6.25
#